data_1b3c7af9129c13709d9f97f382f33f1a
#
_entry.id   1b3c7af9129c13709d9f97f382f33f1a
#
_cell.length_a   1.000
_cell.length_b   1.000
_cell.length_c   1.000
_cell.angle_alpha   90.00
_cell.angle_beta   90.00
_cell.angle_gamma   90.00
#
_symmetry.space_group_name_H-M   'P 1'
#
loop_
_entity.id
_entity.type
_entity.pdbx_description
1 polymer ?
#
loop_
_entity_poly.entity_id
_entity_poly.type
_entity_poly.pdbx_seq_one_letter_code
_entity_poly.pdbx_strand_id
1 'polypeptide(L)'
;IVFLCDLEHAFSRQDFDTPVLVHPALGLGPLCIDLKRKIRYPTMARLALEEKLRRENLAEEQRILYVAMTRPKEKLILVDALYAAEKRLQKMTAAAACPVMPEVVAEGKCFGDWILLPLLCRPEAAPLRDMAGVMAGGLYTGDTAPWQVFIHDGDDFGWAPGVAVSDTEKDAGETLFDPTLLT
;
A
#
# COMPACT_ATOMS: atom_id res chain seq x y z
N ILE A 1 14.84 -6.77 -14.07
CA ILE A 1 14.67 -5.81 -12.97
C ILE A 1 13.22 -5.34 -12.99
N VAL A 2 12.59 -5.22 -11.81
CA VAL A 2 11.23 -4.69 -11.65
C VAL A 2 11.25 -3.60 -10.60
N PHE A 3 10.56 -2.50 -10.86
CA PHE A 3 10.30 -1.42 -9.92
C PHE A 3 8.85 -1.48 -9.47
N LEU A 4 8.60 -1.44 -8.18
CA LEU A 4 7.29 -1.21 -7.58
C LEU A 4 7.32 0.15 -6.89
N CYS A 5 6.55 1.08 -7.40
CA CYS A 5 6.52 2.46 -6.92
C CYS A 5 5.13 2.79 -6.34
N ASP A 6 5.06 3.89 -5.56
CA ASP A 6 3.81 4.40 -4.98
C ASP A 6 3.12 3.37 -4.04
N LEU A 7 3.91 2.75 -3.18
CA LEU A 7 3.42 1.70 -2.28
C LEU A 7 2.49 2.27 -1.19
N GLU A 8 2.49 3.60 -0.99
CA GLU A 8 1.61 4.32 -0.06
C GLU A 8 0.20 4.58 -0.63
N HIS A 9 -0.04 4.26 -1.90
CA HIS A 9 -1.37 4.43 -2.47
C HIS A 9 -2.40 3.61 -1.69
N ALA A 10 -3.40 4.31 -1.13
CA ALA A 10 -4.42 3.67 -0.31
C ALA A 10 -5.34 2.79 -1.16
N PHE A 11 -5.69 1.62 -0.64
CA PHE A 11 -6.67 0.74 -1.28
C PHE A 11 -8.01 1.45 -1.45
N SER A 12 -8.62 1.31 -2.63
CA SER A 12 -9.89 1.96 -2.95
C SER A 12 -11.03 1.48 -2.03
N ARG A 13 -11.87 2.43 -1.61
CA ARG A 13 -13.09 2.16 -0.86
C ARG A 13 -14.34 2.64 -1.58
N GLN A 14 -14.22 3.05 -2.83
CA GLN A 14 -15.33 3.62 -3.61
C GLN A 14 -16.50 2.65 -3.77
N ASP A 15 -16.23 1.35 -3.82
CA ASP A 15 -17.25 0.32 -3.96
C ASP A 15 -18.25 0.27 -2.79
N PHE A 16 -17.86 0.83 -1.63
CA PHE A 16 -18.70 0.86 -0.43
C PHE A 16 -19.63 2.09 -0.35
N ASP A 17 -19.44 3.11 -1.20
CA ASP A 17 -20.21 4.36 -1.17
C ASP A 17 -21.54 4.28 -1.92
N THR A 18 -22.01 3.08 -2.23
CA THR A 18 -23.28 2.86 -2.92
C THR A 18 -24.44 2.73 -1.93
N PRO A 19 -25.67 3.17 -2.29
CA PRO A 19 -26.85 2.98 -1.44
C PRO A 19 -27.20 1.53 -1.15
N VAL A 20 -26.86 0.62 -2.06
CA VAL A 20 -27.10 -0.82 -1.95
C VAL A 20 -25.82 -1.55 -2.32
N LEU A 21 -25.29 -2.36 -1.41
CA LEU A 21 -24.22 -3.30 -1.70
C LEU A 21 -24.81 -4.59 -2.26
N VAL A 22 -24.10 -5.18 -3.19
CA VAL A 22 -24.50 -6.44 -3.84
C VAL A 22 -23.35 -7.44 -3.73
N HIS A 23 -23.66 -8.65 -3.29
CA HIS A 23 -22.70 -9.74 -3.27
C HIS A 23 -23.32 -11.00 -3.88
N PRO A 24 -22.63 -11.70 -4.80
CA PRO A 24 -23.20 -12.85 -5.54
C PRO A 24 -23.76 -13.95 -4.64
N ALA A 25 -23.09 -14.24 -3.53
CA ALA A 25 -23.47 -15.32 -2.62
C ALA A 25 -24.34 -14.86 -1.44
N LEU A 26 -24.26 -13.59 -1.02
CA LEU A 26 -24.93 -13.10 0.19
C LEU A 26 -26.13 -12.17 -0.11
N GLY A 27 -26.31 -11.78 -1.37
CA GLY A 27 -27.45 -10.98 -1.81
C GLY A 27 -27.23 -9.48 -1.64
N LEU A 28 -28.23 -8.77 -1.09
CA LEU A 28 -28.32 -7.31 -1.08
C LEU A 28 -28.18 -6.73 0.33
N GLY A 29 -27.38 -5.69 0.46
CA GLY A 29 -27.19 -4.91 1.69
C GLY A 29 -27.58 -3.45 1.49
N PRO A 30 -28.86 -3.07 1.66
CA PRO A 30 -29.30 -1.71 1.49
C PRO A 30 -28.98 -0.84 2.71
N LEU A 31 -28.93 0.49 2.49
CA LEU A 31 -29.09 1.47 3.56
C LEU A 31 -30.57 1.58 3.93
N CYS A 32 -30.88 1.71 5.21
CA CYS A 32 -32.19 2.09 5.68
C CYS A 32 -32.29 3.62 5.73
N ILE A 33 -33.41 4.15 5.22
CA ILE A 33 -33.65 5.60 5.17
C ILE A 33 -34.95 5.89 5.97
N ASP A 34 -34.82 6.64 7.06
CA ASP A 34 -35.96 7.17 7.78
C ASP A 34 -36.27 8.59 7.25
N LEU A 35 -37.29 8.67 6.43
CA LEU A 35 -37.71 9.94 5.80
C LEU A 35 -38.26 10.96 6.81
N LYS A 36 -38.83 10.50 7.92
CA LYS A 36 -39.40 11.39 8.96
C LYS A 36 -38.29 12.09 9.74
N ARG A 37 -37.26 11.32 10.10
CA ARG A 37 -36.10 11.83 10.85
C ARG A 37 -34.97 12.34 9.97
N LYS A 38 -35.07 12.15 8.65
CA LYS A 38 -34.03 12.50 7.66
C LYS A 38 -32.65 11.88 7.98
N ILE A 39 -32.64 10.64 8.45
CA ILE A 39 -31.41 9.91 8.78
C ILE A 39 -31.24 8.70 7.87
N ARG A 40 -29.97 8.34 7.61
CA ARG A 40 -29.60 7.10 6.94
C ARG A 40 -28.73 6.27 7.87
N TYR A 41 -28.95 4.97 7.92
CA TYR A 41 -28.15 4.05 8.70
C TYR A 41 -27.99 2.72 7.97
N PRO A 42 -26.86 2.00 8.19
CA PRO A 42 -26.63 0.72 7.57
C PRO A 42 -27.55 -0.36 8.18
N THR A 43 -28.06 -1.25 7.35
CA THR A 43 -28.73 -2.47 7.82
C THR A 43 -27.67 -3.49 8.29
N MET A 44 -28.08 -4.48 9.09
CA MET A 44 -27.17 -5.57 9.49
C MET A 44 -26.63 -6.34 8.27
N ALA A 45 -27.49 -6.54 7.25
CA ALA A 45 -27.06 -7.15 6.00
C ALA A 45 -25.95 -6.32 5.32
N ARG A 46 -26.07 -5.00 5.31
CA ARG A 46 -25.04 -4.11 4.77
C ARG A 46 -23.74 -4.22 5.52
N LEU A 47 -23.75 -4.18 6.85
CA LEU A 47 -22.54 -4.29 7.67
C LEU A 47 -21.82 -5.63 7.44
N ALA A 48 -22.59 -6.72 7.33
CA ALA A 48 -22.03 -8.03 7.02
C ALA A 48 -21.40 -8.08 5.62
N LEU A 49 -22.06 -7.46 4.63
CA LEU A 49 -21.53 -7.37 3.26
C LEU A 49 -20.28 -6.48 3.18
N GLU A 50 -20.26 -5.35 3.85
CA GLU A 50 -19.09 -4.46 3.91
C GLU A 50 -17.86 -5.21 4.44
N GLU A 51 -18.01 -5.94 5.54
CA GLU A 51 -16.92 -6.73 6.11
C GLU A 51 -16.47 -7.84 5.17
N LYS A 52 -17.40 -8.55 4.54
CA LYS A 52 -17.09 -9.62 3.57
C LYS A 52 -16.34 -9.08 2.35
N LEU A 53 -16.89 -8.05 1.72
CA LEU A 53 -16.29 -7.41 0.55
C LEU A 53 -14.92 -6.80 0.87
N ARG A 54 -14.77 -6.18 2.05
CA ARG A 54 -13.48 -5.65 2.51
C ARG A 54 -12.42 -6.73 2.56
N ARG A 55 -12.74 -7.90 3.12
CA ARG A 55 -11.80 -9.04 3.19
C ARG A 55 -11.47 -9.58 1.81
N GLU A 56 -12.44 -9.66 0.92
CA GLU A 56 -12.23 -10.13 -0.46
C GLU A 56 -11.35 -9.15 -1.24
N ASN A 57 -11.58 -7.84 -1.12
CA ASN A 57 -10.73 -6.83 -1.74
C ASN A 57 -9.30 -6.89 -1.21
N LEU A 58 -9.11 -6.99 0.11
CA LEU A 58 -7.77 -7.15 0.68
C LEU A 58 -7.07 -8.42 0.20
N ALA A 59 -7.79 -9.53 0.07
CA ALA A 59 -7.22 -10.77 -0.45
C ALA A 59 -6.81 -10.65 -1.92
N GLU A 60 -7.56 -9.87 -2.72
CA GLU A 60 -7.19 -9.59 -4.11
C GLU A 60 -5.97 -8.66 -4.19
N GLU A 61 -5.91 -7.61 -3.37
CA GLU A 61 -4.74 -6.73 -3.29
C GLU A 61 -3.47 -7.50 -2.89
N GLN A 62 -3.58 -8.43 -1.93
CA GLN A 62 -2.46 -9.31 -1.55
C GLN A 62 -2.02 -10.20 -2.72
N ARG A 63 -2.97 -10.71 -3.52
CA ARG A 63 -2.65 -11.50 -4.71
C ARG A 63 -1.93 -10.67 -5.76
N ILE A 64 -2.36 -9.42 -5.98
CA ILE A 64 -1.71 -8.48 -6.89
C ILE A 64 -0.27 -8.21 -6.43
N LEU A 65 -0.08 -7.90 -5.14
CA LEU A 65 1.25 -7.69 -4.57
C LEU A 65 2.13 -8.93 -4.72
N TYR A 66 1.61 -10.12 -4.40
CA TYR A 66 2.33 -11.39 -4.57
C TYR A 66 2.79 -11.59 -6.01
N VAL A 67 1.90 -11.38 -6.99
CA VAL A 67 2.25 -11.50 -8.41
C VAL A 67 3.33 -10.49 -8.78
N ALA A 68 3.21 -9.23 -8.32
CA ALA A 68 4.20 -8.20 -8.60
C ALA A 68 5.58 -8.54 -8.01
N MET A 69 5.62 -9.01 -6.76
CA MET A 69 6.87 -9.38 -6.08
C MET A 69 7.52 -10.64 -6.63
N THR A 70 6.77 -11.54 -7.26
CA THR A 70 7.31 -12.79 -7.85
C THR A 70 7.69 -12.68 -9.32
N ARG A 71 7.42 -11.55 -9.99
CA ARG A 71 7.80 -11.30 -11.39
C ARG A 71 9.29 -11.05 -11.63
N PRO A 72 10.02 -10.43 -10.71
CA PRO A 72 11.45 -10.15 -10.94
C PRO A 72 12.25 -11.45 -11.06
N LYS A 73 13.12 -11.53 -12.10
CA LYS A 73 14.06 -12.64 -12.28
C LYS A 73 15.38 -12.38 -11.58
N GLU A 74 15.79 -11.12 -11.47
CA GLU A 74 17.11 -10.73 -10.96
C GLU A 74 17.01 -9.76 -9.78
N LYS A 75 16.27 -8.67 -9.92
CA LYS A 75 16.23 -7.60 -8.92
C LYS A 75 14.83 -7.00 -8.83
N LEU A 76 14.35 -6.85 -7.61
CA LEU A 76 13.17 -6.08 -7.24
C LEU A 76 13.61 -4.81 -6.54
N ILE A 77 13.07 -3.68 -6.96
CA ILE A 77 13.31 -2.37 -6.36
C ILE A 77 11.95 -1.84 -5.91
N LEU A 78 11.83 -1.63 -4.61
CA LEU A 78 10.64 -1.06 -3.98
C LEU A 78 10.91 0.42 -3.73
N VAL A 79 10.05 1.29 -4.23
CA VAL A 79 10.19 2.74 -4.08
C VAL A 79 8.95 3.28 -3.42
N ASP A 80 9.16 3.99 -2.33
CA ASP A 80 8.07 4.57 -1.55
C ASP A 80 8.42 5.96 -1.05
N ALA A 81 7.40 6.78 -0.76
CA ALA A 81 7.54 8.10 -0.20
C ALA A 81 6.69 8.23 1.07
N LEU A 82 7.33 8.21 2.23
CA LEU A 82 6.64 8.24 3.52
C LEU A 82 6.40 9.67 3.98
N TYR A 83 5.14 10.07 4.07
CA TYR A 83 4.78 11.30 4.76
C TYR A 83 4.83 11.09 6.28
N ALA A 84 5.44 12.04 7.02
CA ALA A 84 5.67 11.96 8.47
C ALA A 84 6.31 10.60 8.88
N ALA A 85 7.40 10.23 8.19
CA ALA A 85 8.07 8.93 8.26
C ALA A 85 8.33 8.46 9.69
N GLU A 86 8.88 9.33 10.56
CA GLU A 86 9.19 9.00 11.95
C GLU A 86 7.97 8.43 12.70
N LYS A 87 6.86 9.18 12.71
CA LYS A 87 5.63 8.79 13.44
C LYS A 87 5.04 7.50 12.87
N ARG A 88 5.09 7.35 11.54
CA ARG A 88 4.57 6.16 10.87
C ARG A 88 5.42 4.95 11.22
N LEU A 89 6.73 5.04 11.10
CA LEU A 89 7.66 3.97 11.44
C LEU A 89 7.57 3.57 12.90
N GLN A 90 7.42 4.54 13.82
CA GLN A 90 7.17 4.26 15.25
C GLN A 90 5.93 3.39 15.45
N LYS A 91 4.81 3.80 14.84
CA LYS A 91 3.56 3.04 14.94
C LYS A 91 3.70 1.64 14.35
N MET A 92 4.35 1.52 13.19
CA MET A 92 4.51 0.25 12.51
C MET A 92 5.48 -0.68 13.22
N THR A 93 6.56 -0.15 13.79
CA THR A 93 7.51 -0.96 14.58
C THR A 93 6.83 -1.58 15.81
N ALA A 94 5.90 -0.85 16.45
CA ALA A 94 5.14 -1.38 17.57
C ALA A 94 4.22 -2.58 17.17
N ALA A 95 3.78 -2.63 15.93
CA ALA A 95 2.96 -3.72 15.38
C ALA A 95 3.80 -4.75 14.61
N ALA A 96 5.08 -4.47 14.36
CA ALA A 96 5.95 -5.32 13.58
C ALA A 96 6.28 -6.61 14.34
N ALA A 97 6.04 -7.72 13.67
CA ALA A 97 6.35 -9.05 14.16
C ALA A 97 6.71 -9.95 12.98
N CYS A 98 7.42 -11.02 13.25
CA CYS A 98 7.72 -12.01 12.23
C CYS A 98 7.50 -13.42 12.79
N PRO A 99 6.47 -14.14 12.33
CA PRO A 99 5.51 -13.75 11.29
C PRO A 99 4.54 -12.63 11.72
N VAL A 100 4.08 -11.84 10.74
CA VAL A 100 3.06 -10.81 10.98
C VAL A 100 1.72 -11.49 11.25
N MET A 101 1.03 -11.05 12.30
CA MET A 101 -0.26 -11.61 12.68
C MET A 101 -1.34 -11.27 11.63
N PRO A 102 -2.25 -12.21 11.32
CA PRO A 102 -3.29 -12.00 10.30
C PRO A 102 -4.17 -10.77 10.55
N GLU A 103 -4.45 -10.47 11.82
CA GLU A 103 -5.25 -9.32 12.23
C GLU A 103 -4.55 -8.00 11.85
N VAL A 104 -3.23 -7.93 12.04
CA VAL A 104 -2.41 -6.75 11.67
C VAL A 104 -2.36 -6.60 10.14
N VAL A 105 -2.22 -7.69 9.41
CA VAL A 105 -2.27 -7.68 7.94
C VAL A 105 -3.62 -7.16 7.44
N ALA A 106 -4.73 -7.57 8.09
CA ALA A 106 -6.08 -7.15 7.73
C ALA A 106 -6.38 -5.66 8.02
N GLU A 107 -5.56 -5.00 8.83
CA GLU A 107 -5.63 -3.55 9.08
C GLU A 107 -4.85 -2.73 8.06
N GLY A 108 -4.05 -3.36 7.21
CA GLY A 108 -3.26 -2.70 6.18
C GLY A 108 -4.12 -1.87 5.22
N LYS A 109 -3.62 -0.70 4.85
CA LYS A 109 -4.33 0.28 4.00
C LYS A 109 -3.69 0.46 2.64
N CYS A 110 -2.46 0.03 2.48
CA CYS A 110 -1.65 0.16 1.27
C CYS A 110 -0.62 -0.98 1.21
N PHE A 111 0.03 -1.14 0.09
CA PHE A 111 1.10 -2.13 -0.07
C PHE A 111 2.30 -1.84 0.84
N GLY A 112 2.60 -0.55 1.07
CA GLY A 112 3.66 -0.12 1.97
C GLY A 112 3.50 -0.67 3.38
N ASP A 113 2.27 -0.69 3.93
CA ASP A 113 2.00 -1.29 5.23
C ASP A 113 2.42 -2.76 5.29
N TRP A 114 2.06 -3.55 4.27
CA TRP A 114 2.37 -4.98 4.23
C TRP A 114 3.84 -5.30 4.02
N ILE A 115 4.57 -4.39 3.36
CA ILE A 115 6.01 -4.54 3.12
C ILE A 115 6.81 -4.07 4.34
N LEU A 116 6.45 -2.93 4.94
CA LEU A 116 7.18 -2.36 6.07
C LEU A 116 7.06 -3.21 7.34
N LEU A 117 5.90 -3.81 7.61
CA LEU A 117 5.70 -4.64 8.81
C LEU A 117 6.75 -5.74 8.97
N PRO A 118 6.95 -6.66 7.99
CA PRO A 118 7.99 -7.68 8.11
C PRO A 118 9.40 -7.09 7.91
N LEU A 119 9.56 -6.03 7.11
CA LEU A 119 10.85 -5.40 6.89
C LEU A 119 11.43 -4.82 8.18
N LEU A 120 10.61 -4.17 9.01
CA LEU A 120 11.05 -3.57 10.27
C LEU A 120 11.58 -4.58 11.28
N CYS A 121 11.28 -5.88 11.11
CA CYS A 121 11.88 -6.96 11.91
C CYS A 121 13.24 -7.44 11.38
N ARG A 122 13.69 -6.98 10.20
CA ARG A 122 14.94 -7.42 9.61
C ARG A 122 16.13 -6.56 10.07
N PRO A 123 17.34 -7.15 10.15
CA PRO A 123 18.55 -6.39 10.47
C PRO A 123 18.78 -5.21 9.52
N GLU A 124 18.53 -5.42 8.22
CA GLU A 124 18.77 -4.45 7.16
C GLU A 124 17.89 -3.18 7.27
N ALA A 125 16.81 -3.26 8.04
CA ALA A 125 15.94 -2.11 8.32
C ALA A 125 16.44 -1.23 9.50
N ALA A 126 17.66 -1.44 9.98
CA ALA A 126 18.25 -0.58 11.01
C ALA A 126 18.14 0.92 10.69
N PRO A 127 18.44 1.40 9.46
CA PRO A 127 18.33 2.82 9.14
C PRO A 127 16.92 3.39 9.34
N LEU A 128 15.87 2.60 9.03
CA LEU A 128 14.47 3.01 9.22
C LEU A 128 14.11 3.10 10.72
N ARG A 129 14.58 2.15 11.52
CA ARG A 129 14.35 2.16 12.97
C ARG A 129 15.10 3.28 13.65
N ASP A 130 16.33 3.55 13.23
CA ASP A 130 17.15 4.65 13.77
C ASP A 130 16.49 6.01 13.49
N MET A 131 15.97 6.22 12.27
CA MET A 131 15.18 7.40 11.92
C MET A 131 13.96 7.58 12.86
N ALA A 132 13.30 6.49 13.21
CA ALA A 132 12.13 6.51 14.07
C ALA A 132 12.48 6.57 15.58
N GLY A 133 13.75 6.42 15.95
CA GLY A 133 14.19 6.35 17.35
C GLY A 133 13.64 5.13 18.09
N VAL A 134 13.43 4.00 17.38
CA VAL A 134 12.83 2.79 17.96
C VAL A 134 13.73 1.58 17.79
N MET A 135 13.59 0.63 18.72
CA MET A 135 14.28 -0.66 18.64
C MET A 135 13.29 -1.74 18.20
N ALA A 136 13.75 -2.71 17.41
CA ALA A 136 12.93 -3.87 17.08
C ALA A 136 12.69 -4.73 18.33
N GLY A 137 11.46 -5.21 18.50
CA GLY A 137 11.11 -6.16 19.56
C GLY A 137 11.73 -7.56 19.37
N GLY A 138 12.17 -7.87 18.15
CA GLY A 138 12.87 -9.07 17.76
C GLY A 138 13.34 -8.95 16.33
N LEU A 139 14.51 -9.53 16.01
CA LEU A 139 15.05 -9.54 14.65
C LEU A 139 14.82 -10.90 14.00
N TYR A 140 14.31 -10.88 12.80
CA TYR A 140 14.19 -12.07 11.97
C TYR A 140 15.50 -12.33 11.22
N THR A 141 16.10 -13.50 11.46
CA THR A 141 17.36 -13.91 10.86
C THR A 141 17.27 -15.18 10.01
N GLY A 142 16.04 -15.68 9.80
CA GLY A 142 15.82 -16.98 9.14
C GLY A 142 15.88 -16.97 7.61
N ASP A 143 16.12 -15.82 6.99
CA ASP A 143 16.15 -15.66 5.55
C ASP A 143 17.51 -15.12 5.10
N THR A 144 18.01 -15.68 3.99
CA THR A 144 19.31 -15.30 3.39
C THR A 144 19.18 -14.33 2.21
N ALA A 145 17.96 -13.90 1.87
CA ALA A 145 17.75 -12.95 0.78
C ALA A 145 18.42 -11.61 1.10
N PRO A 146 19.31 -11.09 0.23
CA PRO A 146 19.99 -9.83 0.46
C PRO A 146 19.02 -8.65 0.29
N TRP A 147 18.72 -7.96 1.39
CA TRP A 147 17.98 -6.70 1.38
C TRP A 147 18.97 -5.54 1.51
N GLN A 148 18.63 -4.44 0.88
CA GLN A 148 19.31 -3.17 1.03
C GLN A 148 18.26 -2.08 1.18
N VAL A 149 18.42 -1.24 2.19
CA VAL A 149 17.52 -0.13 2.47
C VAL A 149 18.28 1.17 2.27
N PHE A 150 17.76 2.04 1.41
CA PHE A 150 18.28 3.37 1.15
C PHE A 150 17.23 4.38 1.57
N ILE A 151 17.65 5.41 2.26
CA ILE A 151 16.82 6.52 2.67
C ILE A 151 17.34 7.76 1.95
N HIS A 152 16.45 8.46 1.29
CA HIS A 152 16.73 9.72 0.62
C HIS A 152 15.82 10.79 1.18
N ASP A 153 16.35 11.97 1.41
CA ASP A 153 15.53 13.12 1.75
C ASP A 153 15.02 13.80 0.47
N GLY A 154 13.88 14.48 0.56
CA GLY A 154 13.34 15.20 -0.60
C GLY A 154 14.33 16.20 -1.20
N ASP A 155 15.17 16.78 -0.36
CA ASP A 155 16.21 17.75 -0.77
C ASP A 155 17.33 17.09 -1.60
N ASP A 156 17.59 15.79 -1.47
CA ASP A 156 18.59 15.04 -2.24
C ASP A 156 18.29 15.03 -3.74
N PHE A 157 17.03 15.22 -4.12
CA PHE A 157 16.58 15.20 -5.52
C PHE A 157 16.61 16.56 -6.20
N GLY A 158 17.02 17.64 -5.51
CA GLY A 158 17.08 18.99 -6.07
C GLY A 158 15.72 19.53 -6.55
N TRP A 159 14.63 18.96 -6.05
CA TRP A 159 13.29 19.42 -6.38
C TRP A 159 13.03 20.76 -5.69
N ALA A 160 13.22 21.86 -6.42
CA ALA A 160 12.71 23.14 -5.98
C ALA A 160 11.17 23.11 -6.09
N PRO A 161 10.41 23.26 -4.98
CA PRO A 161 8.96 23.40 -5.05
C PRO A 161 8.68 24.73 -5.79
N GLY A 162 8.18 24.64 -7.03
CA GLY A 162 7.79 25.84 -7.79
C GLY A 162 8.15 25.89 -9.26
N VAL A 163 8.78 24.87 -9.83
CA VAL A 163 8.82 24.77 -11.30
C VAL A 163 7.45 24.25 -11.75
N ALA A 164 6.52 25.20 -11.96
CA ALA A 164 5.32 24.93 -12.73
C ALA A 164 5.80 24.40 -14.10
N VAL A 165 5.51 23.15 -14.41
CA VAL A 165 5.64 22.62 -15.76
C VAL A 165 4.76 23.51 -16.62
N SER A 166 5.36 24.38 -17.41
CA SER A 166 4.62 25.20 -18.36
C SER A 166 3.97 24.25 -19.35
N ASP A 167 2.66 24.39 -19.56
CA ASP A 167 1.84 23.59 -20.49
C ASP A 167 2.26 23.71 -21.99
N THR A 168 3.48 24.15 -22.28
CA THR A 168 3.99 24.42 -23.63
C THR A 168 4.68 23.24 -24.30
N GLU A 169 4.76 22.06 -23.67
CA GLU A 169 5.28 20.85 -24.34
C GLU A 169 4.21 19.79 -24.65
N LYS A 170 3.00 20.23 -24.97
CA LYS A 170 1.96 19.28 -25.46
C LYS A 170 2.08 18.92 -26.94
N ASP A 171 3.12 19.34 -27.65
CA ASP A 171 3.22 19.18 -29.11
C ASP A 171 4.53 18.58 -29.63
N ALA A 172 5.16 17.72 -28.82
CA ALA A 172 6.21 16.85 -29.32
C ALA A 172 5.76 15.38 -29.15
N GLY A 173 4.75 15.00 -29.92
CA GLY A 173 4.37 13.61 -30.14
C GLY A 173 5.42 12.90 -30.97
N GLU A 174 6.60 12.63 -30.45
CA GLU A 174 7.58 11.73 -31.03
C GLU A 174 7.84 10.56 -30.09
N THR A 175 7.22 9.48 -30.47
CA THR A 175 7.50 8.05 -30.24
C THR A 175 8.78 7.76 -29.45
N LEU A 176 8.59 7.59 -28.15
CA LEU A 176 9.59 6.99 -27.23
C LEU A 176 9.57 5.47 -27.30
N PHE A 177 9.00 4.90 -28.38
CA PHE A 177 8.94 3.46 -28.59
C PHE A 177 9.70 3.12 -29.89
N ASP A 178 10.92 2.63 -29.73
CA ASP A 178 11.68 2.02 -30.82
C ASP A 178 11.26 0.54 -30.95
N PRO A 179 10.52 0.15 -32.01
CA PRO A 179 10.06 -1.22 -32.20
C PRO A 179 11.19 -2.20 -32.55
N THR A 180 12.42 -1.75 -32.76
CA THR A 180 13.55 -2.60 -33.13
C THR A 180 14.23 -3.29 -31.95
N LEU A 181 13.84 -2.97 -30.71
CA LEU A 181 14.39 -3.60 -29.50
C LEU A 181 13.66 -4.89 -29.08
N LEU A 182 12.77 -5.42 -29.90
CA LEU A 182 11.99 -6.65 -29.64
C LEU A 182 12.36 -7.81 -30.57
N THR A 183 13.54 -7.83 -31.17
CA THR A 183 14.06 -8.99 -31.89
C THR A 183 15.14 -9.70 -31.09
#